data_5fef6defcebd07360759de6f17c60752
#
_entry.id   5fef6defcebd07360759de6f17c60752
#
_cell.length_a   1.000
_cell.length_b   1.000
_cell.length_c   1.000
_cell.angle_alpha   90.00
_cell.angle_beta   90.00
_cell.angle_gamma   90.00
#
_symmetry.space_group_name_H-M   'P 1'
#
loop_
_entity.id
_entity.type
_entity.pdbx_description
1 polymer ?
#
loop_
_entity_poly.entity_id
_entity_poly.type
_entity_poly.pdbx_seq_one_letter_code
_entity_poly.pdbx_strand_id
1 'polypeptide(L)'
;MRQTNFHTHTSRCHHAYGEDEEMVRAAIQNGFEVLGISDHTCWKYDSDFVAHMRMKLDEFADYKDSVLYLKDRYKKQIEIRFGLEAEYFPKYMDWLLDFCIENEIDYLIFGNHYYGTDEDHIYLGGAKGEYIKGYFDTCVEGMKTGMYAYLAHPELILRDTGGFITPEIEEGFHCICKTSQDYNVPLEFNVLGMQHNMRMGYEEYPHTKFWQIAAQYNVKAILGMDAHRIGDLDQKLYNLALEKLSKFDVEIIDDVPSIDYKKIKAEKIKVWQK
;
A
#
# COMPACT_ATOMS: atom_id res chain seq x y z
N MET A 1 -7.99 20.01 -3.86
CA MET A 1 -7.28 18.72 -3.62
C MET A 1 -6.46 18.43 -4.85
N ARG A 2 -5.17 18.11 -4.69
CA ARG A 2 -4.28 17.70 -5.78
C ARG A 2 -4.68 16.30 -6.27
N GLN A 3 -4.46 16.00 -7.54
CA GLN A 3 -4.58 14.64 -8.06
C GLN A 3 -3.26 13.91 -7.83
N THR A 4 -3.23 12.99 -6.89
CA THR A 4 -2.03 12.30 -6.45
C THR A 4 -2.22 10.79 -6.45
N ASN A 5 -1.15 10.05 -6.64
CA ASN A 5 -1.13 8.61 -6.47
C ASN A 5 0.20 8.19 -5.86
N PHE A 6 0.15 7.34 -4.82
CA PHE A 6 1.34 6.82 -4.13
C PHE A 6 1.47 5.30 -4.24
N HIS A 7 0.62 4.65 -5.08
CA HIS A 7 0.60 3.20 -5.27
C HIS A 7 0.76 2.87 -6.76
N THR A 8 2.01 2.65 -7.17
CA THR A 8 2.37 2.32 -8.56
C THR A 8 3.50 1.31 -8.59
N HIS A 9 3.29 0.23 -9.34
CA HIS A 9 4.25 -0.85 -9.54
C HIS A 9 5.05 -0.68 -10.82
N THR A 10 6.18 -1.38 -10.90
CA THR A 10 7.04 -1.47 -12.09
C THR A 10 7.08 -2.91 -12.61
N SER A 11 7.60 -3.12 -13.79
CA SER A 11 7.74 -4.47 -14.37
C SER A 11 8.61 -5.42 -13.53
N ARG A 12 9.36 -4.88 -12.55
CA ARG A 12 10.22 -5.66 -11.64
C ARG A 12 9.44 -6.51 -10.65
N CYS A 13 8.15 -6.21 -10.39
CA CYS A 13 7.29 -7.10 -9.61
C CYS A 13 6.84 -8.35 -10.37
N HIS A 14 7.19 -8.48 -11.65
CA HIS A 14 6.88 -9.59 -12.56
C HIS A 14 5.40 -9.75 -12.94
N HIS A 15 4.53 -8.82 -12.52
CA HIS A 15 3.10 -8.82 -12.89
C HIS A 15 2.57 -7.42 -13.27
N ALA A 16 3.41 -6.39 -13.23
CA ALA A 16 3.14 -5.10 -13.86
C ALA A 16 3.78 -5.02 -15.26
N TYR A 17 3.30 -4.12 -16.10
CA TYR A 17 3.68 -4.01 -17.51
C TYR A 17 3.90 -2.56 -17.90
N GLY A 18 4.92 -2.32 -18.71
CA GLY A 18 5.32 -1.02 -19.25
C GLY A 18 6.66 -0.57 -18.67
N GLU A 19 7.24 0.41 -19.32
CA GLU A 19 8.47 1.04 -18.87
C GLU A 19 8.16 2.09 -17.79
N ASP A 20 9.06 2.27 -16.83
CA ASP A 20 8.88 3.23 -15.73
C ASP A 20 8.60 4.65 -16.26
N GLU A 21 9.28 5.06 -17.33
CA GLU A 21 9.07 6.37 -17.94
C GLU A 21 7.69 6.51 -18.61
N GLU A 22 7.15 5.42 -19.15
CA GLU A 22 5.78 5.42 -19.72
C GLU A 22 4.73 5.63 -18.64
N MET A 23 4.91 5.04 -17.45
CA MET A 23 4.05 5.28 -16.29
C MET A 23 4.09 6.75 -15.87
N VAL A 24 5.28 7.36 -15.78
CA VAL A 24 5.43 8.78 -15.45
C VAL A 24 4.74 9.67 -16.49
N ARG A 25 4.93 9.39 -17.78
CA ARG A 25 4.27 10.15 -18.85
C ARG A 25 2.75 10.02 -18.82
N ALA A 26 2.24 8.83 -18.53
CA ALA A 26 0.80 8.60 -18.38
C ALA A 26 0.23 9.40 -17.21
N ALA A 27 0.92 9.41 -16.07
CA ALA A 27 0.53 10.21 -14.91
C ALA A 27 0.43 11.71 -15.28
N ILE A 28 1.46 12.25 -15.95
CA ILE A 28 1.47 13.66 -16.42
C ILE A 28 0.30 13.92 -17.37
N GLN A 29 0.08 13.06 -18.36
CA GLN A 29 -0.98 13.20 -19.36
C GLN A 29 -2.38 13.16 -18.74
N ASN A 30 -2.54 12.40 -17.65
CA ASN A 30 -3.80 12.26 -16.92
C ASN A 30 -3.92 13.24 -15.73
N GLY A 31 -3.03 14.24 -15.63
CA GLY A 31 -3.17 15.35 -14.69
C GLY A 31 -2.75 15.05 -13.25
N PHE A 32 -2.00 13.98 -13.01
CA PHE A 32 -1.42 13.75 -11.70
C PHE A 32 -0.31 14.77 -11.39
N GLU A 33 -0.36 15.34 -10.20
CA GLU A 33 0.63 16.30 -9.70
C GLU A 33 1.74 15.61 -8.90
N VAL A 34 1.40 14.47 -8.27
CA VAL A 34 2.35 13.62 -7.54
C VAL A 34 2.18 12.18 -8.00
N LEU A 35 3.29 11.52 -8.32
CA LEU A 35 3.37 10.08 -8.58
C LEU A 35 4.35 9.45 -7.61
N GLY A 36 3.86 8.63 -6.71
CA GLY A 36 4.68 7.71 -5.93
C GLY A 36 4.89 6.42 -6.71
N ILE A 37 6.14 6.02 -6.88
CA ILE A 37 6.51 4.69 -7.40
C ILE A 37 6.85 3.85 -6.19
N SER A 38 6.11 2.76 -5.95
CA SER A 38 6.13 1.97 -4.72
C SER A 38 6.01 0.49 -5.02
N ASP A 39 6.96 -0.02 -5.81
CA ASP A 39 6.96 -1.44 -6.16
C ASP A 39 7.13 -2.34 -4.94
N HIS A 40 6.75 -3.61 -5.04
CA HIS A 40 6.85 -4.57 -3.96
C HIS A 40 8.28 -4.71 -3.44
N THR A 41 8.42 -4.69 -2.12
CA THR A 41 9.73 -4.74 -1.42
C THR A 41 10.51 -6.01 -1.78
N CYS A 42 11.79 -5.81 -2.12
CA CYS A 42 12.77 -6.86 -2.37
C CYS A 42 13.32 -7.43 -1.05
N TRP A 43 12.56 -8.27 -0.36
CA TRP A 43 12.98 -8.80 0.94
C TRP A 43 14.31 -9.55 0.88
N LYS A 44 15.14 -9.38 1.91
CA LYS A 44 16.33 -10.19 2.14
C LYS A 44 15.96 -11.41 2.98
N TYR A 45 15.64 -12.49 2.32
CA TYR A 45 15.31 -13.74 3.00
C TYR A 45 16.54 -14.40 3.64
N ASP A 46 16.32 -15.10 4.77
CA ASP A 46 17.36 -15.92 5.43
C ASP A 46 17.45 -17.33 4.84
N SER A 47 16.72 -17.60 3.76
CA SER A 47 16.62 -18.88 3.06
C SER A 47 16.94 -18.72 1.58
N ASP A 48 16.95 -19.84 0.85
CA ASP A 48 17.09 -19.86 -0.62
C ASP A 48 15.77 -19.54 -1.34
N PHE A 49 14.75 -19.02 -0.64
CA PHE A 49 13.48 -18.66 -1.21
C PHE A 49 13.61 -17.52 -2.24
N VAL A 50 12.94 -17.66 -3.37
CA VAL A 50 12.85 -16.64 -4.41
C VAL A 50 11.39 -16.31 -4.64
N ALA A 51 11.00 -15.09 -4.29
CA ALA A 51 9.64 -14.62 -4.53
C ALA A 51 9.37 -14.42 -6.01
N HIS A 52 8.12 -14.74 -6.45
CA HIS A 52 7.72 -14.65 -7.86
C HIS A 52 6.94 -13.39 -8.21
N MET A 53 6.56 -12.59 -7.20
CA MET A 53 5.69 -11.43 -7.37
C MET A 53 6.28 -10.13 -6.81
N ARG A 54 7.60 -10.06 -6.76
CA ARG A 54 8.36 -8.87 -6.34
C ARG A 54 9.76 -8.89 -6.94
N MET A 55 10.38 -7.72 -7.01
CA MET A 55 11.78 -7.64 -7.45
C MET A 55 12.69 -8.42 -6.50
N LYS A 56 13.79 -8.94 -7.02
CA LYS A 56 14.87 -9.51 -6.23
C LYS A 56 15.74 -8.41 -5.62
N LEU A 57 16.50 -8.75 -4.60
CA LEU A 57 17.35 -7.78 -3.92
C LEU A 57 18.44 -7.18 -4.84
N ASP A 58 18.95 -7.95 -5.79
CA ASP A 58 19.94 -7.50 -6.78
C ASP A 58 19.34 -6.60 -7.89
N GLU A 59 18.02 -6.62 -8.08
CA GLU A 59 17.30 -5.73 -9.00
C GLU A 59 16.99 -4.35 -8.38
N PHE A 60 17.12 -4.22 -7.05
CA PHE A 60 16.75 -2.99 -6.35
C PHE A 60 17.60 -1.78 -6.78
N ALA A 61 18.88 -1.98 -7.07
CA ALA A 61 19.74 -0.88 -7.52
C ALA A 61 19.22 -0.26 -8.83
N ASP A 62 18.81 -1.09 -9.78
CA ASP A 62 18.21 -0.65 -11.04
C ASP A 62 16.87 0.07 -10.82
N TYR A 63 16.02 -0.44 -9.91
CA TYR A 63 14.78 0.23 -9.51
C TYR A 63 15.04 1.63 -8.94
N LYS A 64 15.95 1.74 -7.97
CA LYS A 64 16.33 3.00 -7.34
C LYS A 64 16.88 4.00 -8.36
N ASP A 65 17.82 3.58 -9.20
CA ASP A 65 18.43 4.44 -10.20
C ASP A 65 17.42 4.94 -11.22
N SER A 66 16.49 4.08 -11.66
CA SER A 66 15.41 4.45 -12.56
C SER A 66 14.50 5.50 -11.95
N VAL A 67 14.00 5.27 -10.72
CA VAL A 67 13.09 6.20 -10.06
C VAL A 67 13.76 7.56 -9.79
N LEU A 68 15.00 7.56 -9.31
CA LEU A 68 15.73 8.81 -9.04
C LEU A 68 16.06 9.58 -10.32
N TYR A 69 16.39 8.89 -11.41
CA TYR A 69 16.56 9.51 -12.72
C TYR A 69 15.27 10.18 -13.20
N LEU A 70 14.14 9.49 -13.10
CA LEU A 70 12.84 10.03 -13.51
C LEU A 70 12.40 11.19 -12.60
N LYS A 71 12.66 11.11 -11.30
CA LYS A 71 12.42 12.19 -10.33
C LYS A 71 13.16 13.48 -10.73
N ASP A 72 14.44 13.40 -11.10
CA ASP A 72 15.18 14.58 -11.57
C ASP A 72 14.72 15.06 -12.95
N ARG A 73 14.52 14.14 -13.90
CA ARG A 73 14.14 14.44 -15.28
C ARG A 73 12.79 15.18 -15.39
N TYR A 74 11.80 14.76 -14.59
CA TYR A 74 10.42 15.25 -14.67
C TYR A 74 10.04 16.25 -13.57
N LYS A 75 10.96 16.69 -12.71
CA LYS A 75 10.74 17.57 -11.55
C LYS A 75 10.01 18.89 -11.81
N LYS A 76 9.95 19.35 -13.07
CA LYS A 76 9.21 20.55 -13.49
C LYS A 76 7.77 20.26 -13.95
N GLN A 77 7.41 19.00 -14.09
CA GLN A 77 6.13 18.55 -14.62
C GLN A 77 5.29 17.77 -13.61
N ILE A 78 5.95 16.96 -12.78
CA ILE A 78 5.33 16.12 -11.76
C ILE A 78 6.30 15.91 -10.60
N GLU A 79 5.78 15.86 -9.38
CA GLU A 79 6.55 15.41 -8.23
C GLU A 79 6.59 13.89 -8.19
N ILE A 80 7.78 13.29 -8.19
CA ILE A 80 7.94 11.84 -8.06
C ILE A 80 8.47 11.50 -6.66
N ARG A 81 7.80 10.55 -5.99
CA ARG A 81 8.21 10.00 -4.70
C ARG A 81 8.72 8.57 -4.84
N PHE A 82 9.83 8.29 -4.15
CA PHE A 82 10.49 6.99 -4.16
C PHE A 82 10.03 6.18 -2.95
N GLY A 83 9.20 5.18 -3.18
CA GLY A 83 8.59 4.35 -2.15
C GLY A 83 8.75 2.86 -2.39
N LEU A 84 8.16 2.08 -1.48
CA LEU A 84 7.98 0.64 -1.63
C LEU A 84 6.63 0.24 -1.01
N GLU A 85 5.99 -0.78 -1.59
CA GLU A 85 4.94 -1.51 -0.92
C GLU A 85 5.57 -2.68 -0.15
N ALA A 86 5.36 -2.69 1.17
CA ALA A 86 5.98 -3.66 2.06
C ALA A 86 4.94 -4.29 2.99
N GLU A 87 5.02 -5.59 3.15
CA GLU A 87 4.29 -6.32 4.18
C GLU A 87 4.86 -6.04 5.57
N TYR A 88 4.13 -6.42 6.60
CA TYR A 88 4.65 -6.53 7.96
C TYR A 88 5.11 -7.98 8.20
N PHE A 89 6.40 -8.22 7.99
CA PHE A 89 7.05 -9.49 8.34
C PHE A 89 7.90 -9.30 9.59
N PRO A 90 7.40 -9.67 10.79
CA PRO A 90 8.10 -9.39 12.07
C PRO A 90 9.57 -9.80 12.06
N LYS A 91 9.89 -10.92 11.40
CA LYS A 91 11.25 -11.46 11.26
C LYS A 91 12.20 -10.51 10.55
N TYR A 92 11.70 -9.71 9.59
CA TYR A 92 12.53 -8.89 8.69
C TYR A 92 12.40 -7.38 8.91
N MET A 93 11.60 -6.94 9.91
CA MET A 93 11.33 -5.51 10.11
C MET A 93 12.56 -4.68 10.48
N ASP A 94 13.52 -5.26 11.21
CA ASP A 94 14.76 -4.55 11.55
C ASP A 94 15.62 -4.33 10.29
N TRP A 95 15.69 -5.32 9.42
CA TRP A 95 16.35 -5.18 8.12
C TRP A 95 15.64 -4.13 7.25
N LEU A 96 14.30 -4.16 7.17
CA LEU A 96 13.53 -3.19 6.38
C LEU A 96 13.77 -1.76 6.86
N LEU A 97 13.80 -1.54 8.17
CA LEU A 97 14.07 -0.22 8.75
C LEU A 97 15.45 0.29 8.35
N ASP A 98 16.48 -0.55 8.46
CA ASP A 98 17.83 -0.21 8.04
C ASP A 98 17.92 0.03 6.54
N PHE A 99 17.27 -0.80 5.75
CA PHE A 99 17.19 -0.68 4.31
C PHE A 99 16.56 0.64 3.85
N CYS A 100 15.48 1.08 4.51
CA CYS A 100 14.85 2.38 4.22
C CYS A 100 15.79 3.54 4.53
N ILE A 101 16.54 3.48 5.64
CA ILE A 101 17.50 4.52 6.03
C ILE A 101 18.68 4.60 5.05
N GLU A 102 19.25 3.44 4.70
CA GLU A 102 20.43 3.34 3.82
C GLU A 102 20.12 3.77 2.37
N ASN A 103 18.90 3.52 1.94
CA ASN A 103 18.47 3.82 0.58
C ASN A 103 17.67 5.11 0.43
N GLU A 104 17.44 5.84 1.54
CA GLU A 104 16.71 7.11 1.55
C GLU A 104 15.31 6.98 0.92
N ILE A 105 14.59 5.89 1.30
CA ILE A 105 13.21 5.66 0.87
C ILE A 105 12.31 6.79 1.40
N ASP A 106 11.56 7.46 0.52
CA ASP A 106 10.69 8.57 0.91
C ASP A 106 9.50 8.08 1.77
N TYR A 107 8.93 6.89 1.48
CA TYR A 107 7.78 6.32 2.20
C TYR A 107 7.63 4.82 1.94
N LEU A 108 6.96 4.12 2.88
CA LEU A 108 6.44 2.78 2.68
C LEU A 108 4.91 2.81 2.69
N ILE A 109 4.28 2.01 1.84
CA ILE A 109 2.87 1.64 1.97
C ILE A 109 2.77 0.22 2.51
N PHE A 110 1.74 -0.06 3.31
CA PHE A 110 1.56 -1.35 3.95
C PHE A 110 0.62 -2.23 3.11
N GLY A 111 1.16 -3.19 2.37
CA GLY A 111 0.40 -4.24 1.70
C GLY A 111 0.35 -5.51 2.53
N ASN A 112 -0.82 -5.88 3.06
CA ASN A 112 -0.96 -7.09 3.88
C ASN A 112 -1.34 -8.31 3.03
N HIS A 113 -0.35 -8.87 2.31
CA HIS A 113 -0.58 -9.94 1.34
C HIS A 113 -0.41 -11.34 1.89
N TYR A 114 0.51 -11.56 2.83
CA TYR A 114 0.89 -12.89 3.32
C TYR A 114 0.88 -12.96 4.84
N TYR A 115 0.51 -14.14 5.37
CA TYR A 115 0.61 -14.45 6.79
C TYR A 115 2.01 -14.96 7.12
N GLY A 116 2.60 -14.44 8.20
CA GLY A 116 3.96 -14.78 8.59
C GLY A 116 4.99 -14.15 7.66
N THR A 117 5.34 -14.84 6.58
CA THR A 117 6.12 -14.34 5.44
C THR A 117 5.56 -14.95 4.15
N ASP A 118 5.99 -14.44 2.98
CA ASP A 118 5.64 -15.06 1.71
C ASP A 118 6.39 -16.40 1.46
N GLU A 119 7.44 -16.69 2.25
CA GLU A 119 8.07 -18.01 2.31
C GLU A 119 7.08 -19.12 2.74
N ASP A 120 6.06 -18.75 3.55
CA ASP A 120 5.03 -19.68 4.05
C ASP A 120 3.93 -19.94 3.00
N HIS A 121 3.89 -19.20 1.89
CA HIS A 121 2.92 -19.31 0.81
C HIS A 121 1.44 -19.14 1.23
N ILE A 122 1.17 -18.48 2.37
CA ILE A 122 -0.19 -18.26 2.87
C ILE A 122 -0.64 -16.85 2.47
N TYR A 123 -1.32 -16.78 1.31
CA TYR A 123 -1.90 -15.53 0.82
C TYR A 123 -3.16 -15.16 1.61
N LEU A 124 -3.27 -13.88 2.00
CA LEU A 124 -4.33 -13.37 2.88
C LEU A 124 -5.54 -12.80 2.13
N GLY A 125 -5.45 -12.58 0.83
CA GLY A 125 -6.62 -12.26 0.02
C GLY A 125 -7.57 -13.47 -0.02
N GLY A 126 -8.80 -13.28 0.46
CA GLY A 126 -9.76 -14.38 0.61
C GLY A 126 -9.44 -15.39 1.72
N ALA A 127 -8.68 -14.98 2.72
CA ALA A 127 -8.29 -15.82 3.86
C ALA A 127 -9.49 -16.46 4.55
N LYS A 128 -9.30 -17.69 5.05
CA LYS A 128 -10.35 -18.51 5.70
C LYS A 128 -9.86 -19.09 7.02
N GLY A 129 -10.80 -19.48 7.87
CA GLY A 129 -10.49 -20.10 9.15
C GLY A 129 -9.63 -19.20 10.04
N GLU A 130 -8.60 -19.76 10.65
CA GLU A 130 -7.70 -19.05 11.56
C GLU A 130 -6.94 -17.86 10.92
N TYR A 131 -6.79 -17.86 9.60
CA TYR A 131 -6.12 -16.78 8.87
C TYR A 131 -6.95 -15.50 8.76
N ILE A 132 -8.27 -15.56 9.01
CA ILE A 132 -9.11 -14.35 9.09
C ILE A 132 -8.60 -13.46 10.23
N LYS A 133 -8.49 -14.03 11.42
CA LYS A 133 -7.93 -13.31 12.58
C LYS A 133 -6.48 -12.87 12.32
N GLY A 134 -5.68 -13.74 11.71
CA GLY A 134 -4.30 -13.44 11.33
C GLY A 134 -4.17 -12.22 10.43
N TYR A 135 -5.06 -12.04 9.45
CA TYR A 135 -5.10 -10.86 8.61
C TYR A 135 -5.25 -9.56 9.43
N PHE A 136 -6.22 -9.53 10.32
CA PHE A 136 -6.50 -8.34 11.13
C PHE A 136 -5.42 -8.06 12.16
N ASP A 137 -4.92 -9.09 12.83
CA ASP A 137 -3.80 -8.96 13.78
C ASP A 137 -2.57 -8.36 13.07
N THR A 138 -2.24 -8.86 11.87
CA THR A 138 -1.11 -8.34 11.08
C THR A 138 -1.33 -6.89 10.66
N CYS A 139 -2.53 -6.51 10.20
CA CYS A 139 -2.85 -5.12 9.90
C CYS A 139 -2.65 -4.21 11.11
N VAL A 140 -3.16 -4.61 12.28
CA VAL A 140 -3.06 -3.85 13.53
C VAL A 140 -1.60 -3.71 13.97
N GLU A 141 -0.82 -4.79 13.99
CA GLU A 141 0.58 -4.74 14.43
C GLU A 141 1.47 -3.98 13.43
N GLY A 142 1.24 -4.14 12.12
CA GLY A 142 1.96 -3.37 11.11
C GLY A 142 1.74 -1.87 11.23
N MET A 143 0.49 -1.41 11.40
CA MET A 143 0.18 0.00 11.60
C MET A 143 0.83 0.59 12.87
N LYS A 144 0.94 -0.18 13.95
CA LYS A 144 1.58 0.24 15.20
C LYS A 144 3.08 0.48 15.08
N THR A 145 3.74 -0.04 14.06
CA THR A 145 5.20 0.16 13.87
C THR A 145 5.57 1.61 13.59
N GLY A 146 4.63 2.41 13.06
CA GLY A 146 4.88 3.77 12.58
C GLY A 146 5.75 3.85 11.32
N MET A 147 6.04 2.72 10.66
CA MET A 147 6.91 2.66 9.48
C MET A 147 6.17 2.92 8.17
N TYR A 148 4.84 2.87 8.16
CA TYR A 148 4.03 2.95 6.96
C TYR A 148 3.27 4.26 6.86
N ALA A 149 3.26 4.83 5.66
CA ALA A 149 2.52 6.05 5.36
C ALA A 149 1.00 5.83 5.34
N TYR A 150 0.55 4.65 4.94
CA TYR A 150 -0.85 4.23 4.99
C TYR A 150 -0.98 2.70 4.81
N LEU A 151 -2.16 2.16 5.15
CA LEU A 151 -2.55 0.77 4.89
C LEU A 151 -3.20 0.69 3.50
N ALA A 152 -2.58 -0.04 2.57
CA ALA A 152 -3.09 -0.32 1.25
C ALA A 152 -4.23 -1.36 1.30
N HIS A 153 -5.23 -1.21 0.40
CA HIS A 153 -6.34 -2.15 0.22
C HIS A 153 -6.78 -2.88 1.50
N PRO A 154 -7.26 -2.15 2.55
CA PRO A 154 -7.54 -2.71 3.88
C PRO A 154 -8.60 -3.81 3.89
N GLU A 155 -9.38 -3.95 2.82
CA GLU A 155 -10.40 -4.99 2.62
C GLU A 155 -9.94 -6.15 1.72
N LEU A 156 -8.64 -6.28 1.45
CA LEU A 156 -8.11 -7.34 0.57
C LEU A 156 -8.52 -8.75 1.00
N ILE A 157 -8.81 -8.95 2.29
CA ILE A 157 -9.36 -10.21 2.82
C ILE A 157 -10.65 -10.66 2.11
N LEU A 158 -11.41 -9.73 1.49
CA LEU A 158 -12.63 -10.04 0.77
C LEU A 158 -12.40 -10.52 -0.66
N ARG A 159 -11.16 -10.48 -1.17
CA ARG A 159 -10.84 -10.90 -2.53
C ARG A 159 -11.24 -12.36 -2.76
N ASP A 160 -11.90 -12.63 -3.90
CA ASP A 160 -12.38 -13.96 -4.31
C ASP A 160 -13.39 -14.59 -3.31
N THR A 161 -14.05 -13.77 -2.47
CA THR A 161 -15.10 -14.23 -1.53
C THR A 161 -16.52 -13.89 -1.98
N GLY A 162 -16.65 -13.11 -3.07
CA GLY A 162 -17.93 -12.54 -3.49
C GLY A 162 -18.42 -11.40 -2.59
N GLY A 163 -17.49 -10.80 -1.78
CA GLY A 163 -17.80 -9.70 -0.88
C GLY A 163 -18.58 -10.11 0.38
N PHE A 164 -18.56 -11.39 0.74
CA PHE A 164 -19.29 -11.87 1.91
C PHE A 164 -18.59 -11.50 3.21
N ILE A 165 -19.27 -10.71 4.05
CA ILE A 165 -18.77 -10.24 5.34
C ILE A 165 -19.36 -11.08 6.46
N THR A 166 -18.52 -11.83 7.17
CA THR A 166 -18.91 -12.53 8.41
C THR A 166 -18.84 -11.57 9.61
N PRO A 167 -19.47 -11.90 10.76
CA PRO A 167 -19.32 -11.10 11.98
C PRO A 167 -17.85 -10.93 12.41
N GLU A 168 -17.00 -11.93 12.21
CA GLU A 168 -15.57 -11.88 12.51
C GLU A 168 -14.84 -10.86 11.60
N ILE A 169 -15.16 -10.83 10.30
CA ILE A 169 -14.61 -9.86 9.36
C ILE A 169 -15.08 -8.44 9.71
N GLU A 170 -16.37 -8.27 10.07
CA GLU A 170 -16.89 -6.97 10.48
C GLU A 170 -16.18 -6.44 11.74
N GLU A 171 -15.97 -7.29 12.75
CA GLU A 171 -15.18 -6.96 13.95
C GLU A 171 -13.75 -6.56 13.59
N GLY A 172 -13.12 -7.31 12.68
CA GLY A 172 -11.78 -7.00 12.18
C GLY A 172 -11.70 -5.64 11.48
N PHE A 173 -12.72 -5.25 10.72
CA PHE A 173 -12.81 -3.92 10.12
C PHE A 173 -12.86 -2.81 11.18
N HIS A 174 -13.61 -3.01 12.25
CA HIS A 174 -13.59 -2.08 13.39
C HIS A 174 -12.21 -1.98 14.04
N CYS A 175 -11.47 -3.09 14.16
CA CYS A 175 -10.10 -3.08 14.67
C CYS A 175 -9.14 -2.28 13.78
N ILE A 176 -9.21 -2.45 12.44
CA ILE A 176 -8.43 -1.66 11.49
C ILE A 176 -8.75 -0.17 11.64
N CYS A 177 -10.03 0.21 11.59
CA CYS A 177 -10.45 1.62 11.65
C CYS A 177 -10.04 2.28 12.97
N LYS A 178 -10.21 1.56 14.09
CA LYS A 178 -9.76 2.05 15.40
C LYS A 178 -8.25 2.24 15.46
N THR A 179 -7.47 1.30 14.95
CA THR A 179 -6.00 1.40 14.94
C THR A 179 -5.55 2.53 14.02
N SER A 180 -6.17 2.68 12.84
CA SER A 180 -5.95 3.80 11.93
C SER A 180 -6.15 5.15 12.65
N GLN A 181 -7.26 5.31 13.37
CA GLN A 181 -7.53 6.51 14.17
C GLN A 181 -6.49 6.71 15.26
N ASP A 182 -6.18 5.66 16.06
CA ASP A 182 -5.31 5.77 17.24
C ASP A 182 -3.85 6.08 16.86
N TYR A 183 -3.38 5.56 15.72
CA TYR A 183 -2.01 5.72 15.23
C TYR A 183 -1.89 6.72 14.07
N ASN A 184 -3.01 7.33 13.66
CA ASN A 184 -3.08 8.28 12.53
C ASN A 184 -2.48 7.71 11.25
N VAL A 185 -2.78 6.45 10.93
CA VAL A 185 -2.38 5.77 9.70
C VAL A 185 -3.54 5.83 8.71
N PRO A 186 -3.43 6.55 7.59
CA PRO A 186 -4.48 6.60 6.57
C PRO A 186 -4.83 5.22 6.00
N LEU A 187 -6.04 5.09 5.46
CA LEU A 187 -6.54 3.89 4.79
C LEU A 187 -6.70 4.17 3.30
N GLU A 188 -6.27 3.23 2.47
CA GLU A 188 -6.39 3.37 1.02
C GLU A 188 -7.77 2.98 0.51
N PHE A 189 -8.36 3.83 -0.32
CA PHE A 189 -9.44 3.46 -1.24
C PHE A 189 -8.77 2.99 -2.55
N ASN A 190 -8.74 1.68 -2.78
CA ASN A 190 -7.96 1.06 -3.85
C ASN A 190 -8.71 1.08 -5.18
N VAL A 191 -8.13 1.74 -6.19
CA VAL A 191 -8.77 1.92 -7.51
C VAL A 191 -8.67 0.67 -8.38
N LEU A 192 -7.59 -0.11 -8.27
CA LEU A 192 -7.47 -1.39 -8.97
C LEU A 192 -8.56 -2.37 -8.50
N GLY A 193 -8.78 -2.44 -7.19
CA GLY A 193 -9.88 -3.20 -6.61
C GLY A 193 -11.26 -2.68 -7.05
N MET A 194 -11.45 -1.35 -7.12
CA MET A 194 -12.67 -0.77 -7.69
C MET A 194 -12.91 -1.22 -9.14
N GLN A 195 -11.87 -1.27 -9.97
CA GLN A 195 -11.97 -1.81 -11.34
C GLN A 195 -12.32 -3.30 -11.33
N HIS A 196 -11.76 -4.08 -10.38
CA HIS A 196 -12.12 -5.47 -10.19
C HIS A 196 -13.61 -5.61 -9.87
N ASN A 197 -14.13 -4.87 -8.90
CA ASN A 197 -15.56 -4.84 -8.53
C ASN A 197 -16.45 -4.52 -9.75
N MET A 198 -16.06 -3.54 -10.56
CA MET A 198 -16.82 -3.17 -11.77
C MET A 198 -16.89 -4.30 -12.78
N ARG A 199 -15.80 -5.10 -12.92
CA ARG A 199 -15.79 -6.26 -13.83
C ARG A 199 -16.61 -7.42 -13.29
N MET A 200 -16.59 -7.63 -11.98
CA MET A 200 -17.30 -8.76 -11.33
C MET A 200 -18.78 -8.47 -11.12
N GLY A 201 -19.19 -7.21 -11.02
CA GLY A 201 -20.56 -6.80 -10.75
C GLY A 201 -20.98 -6.90 -9.29
N TYR A 202 -20.04 -7.07 -8.37
CA TYR A 202 -20.22 -7.04 -6.92
C TYR A 202 -19.00 -6.41 -6.24
N GLU A 203 -19.12 -6.06 -4.93
CA GLU A 203 -18.06 -5.39 -4.19
C GLU A 203 -17.25 -6.39 -3.36
N GLU A 204 -15.92 -6.32 -3.49
CA GLU A 204 -14.96 -6.99 -2.62
C GLU A 204 -14.05 -5.96 -1.94
N TYR A 205 -13.21 -5.26 -2.72
CA TYR A 205 -12.39 -4.14 -2.26
C TYR A 205 -12.26 -3.09 -3.38
N PRO A 206 -12.54 -1.82 -3.09
CA PRO A 206 -13.15 -1.31 -1.85
C PRO A 206 -14.59 -1.78 -1.67
N HIS A 207 -15.00 -1.99 -0.41
CA HIS A 207 -16.34 -2.48 -0.05
C HIS A 207 -17.12 -1.43 0.72
N THR A 208 -18.36 -1.15 0.30
CA THR A 208 -19.24 -0.12 0.92
C THR A 208 -19.36 -0.28 2.43
N LYS A 209 -19.52 -1.51 2.94
CA LYS A 209 -19.64 -1.77 4.38
C LYS A 209 -18.39 -1.37 5.16
N PHE A 210 -17.18 -1.61 4.63
CA PHE A 210 -15.94 -1.17 5.28
C PHE A 210 -15.91 0.36 5.43
N TRP A 211 -16.21 1.08 4.37
CA TRP A 211 -16.18 2.55 4.38
C TRP A 211 -17.29 3.17 5.23
N GLN A 212 -18.45 2.48 5.37
CA GLN A 212 -19.48 2.84 6.35
C GLN A 212 -18.99 2.66 7.80
N ILE A 213 -18.16 1.65 8.07
CA ILE A 213 -17.52 1.46 9.36
C ILE A 213 -16.44 2.55 9.56
N ALA A 214 -15.59 2.77 8.57
CA ALA A 214 -14.55 3.80 8.61
C ALA A 214 -15.09 5.20 8.93
N ALA A 215 -16.26 5.55 8.40
CA ALA A 215 -16.96 6.79 8.69
C ALA A 215 -17.44 6.95 10.15
N GLN A 216 -17.39 5.90 10.96
CA GLN A 216 -17.70 5.96 12.40
C GLN A 216 -16.47 6.33 13.24
N TYR A 217 -15.29 6.39 12.61
CA TYR A 217 -14.02 6.70 13.22
C TYR A 217 -13.42 7.96 12.57
N ASN A 218 -12.52 8.62 13.29
CA ASN A 218 -11.81 9.78 12.74
C ASN A 218 -10.60 9.30 11.90
N VAL A 219 -10.89 8.60 10.79
CA VAL A 219 -9.86 8.07 9.90
C VAL A 219 -9.59 9.01 8.73
N LYS A 220 -8.37 8.98 8.23
CA LYS A 220 -7.99 9.60 6.96
C LYS A 220 -8.03 8.55 5.85
N ALA A 221 -8.49 8.97 4.68
CA ALA A 221 -8.54 8.13 3.48
C ALA A 221 -7.65 8.73 2.39
N ILE A 222 -6.98 7.87 1.63
CA ILE A 222 -6.19 8.26 0.47
C ILE A 222 -6.59 7.40 -0.73
N LEU A 223 -6.57 7.97 -1.95
CA LEU A 223 -6.78 7.18 -3.17
C LEU A 223 -5.45 6.57 -3.61
N GLY A 224 -5.44 5.26 -3.85
CA GLY A 224 -4.33 4.55 -4.47
C GLY A 224 -4.77 3.90 -5.78
N MET A 225 -4.08 4.22 -6.88
CA MET A 225 -4.39 3.61 -8.18
C MET A 225 -4.00 2.13 -8.21
N ASP A 226 -2.97 1.75 -7.45
CA ASP A 226 -2.39 0.39 -7.47
C ASP A 226 -2.07 -0.02 -8.91
N ALA A 227 -1.40 0.91 -9.60
CA ALA A 227 -1.23 0.86 -11.03
C ALA A 227 -0.18 -0.18 -11.43
N HIS A 228 -0.60 -1.16 -12.22
CA HIS A 228 0.23 -2.22 -12.78
C HIS A 228 0.40 -2.10 -14.31
N ARG A 229 -0.30 -1.13 -14.91
CA ARG A 229 -0.28 -0.86 -16.34
C ARG A 229 -0.41 0.63 -16.59
N ILE A 230 0.11 1.09 -17.71
CA ILE A 230 0.01 2.50 -18.13
C ILE A 230 -1.44 3.01 -18.09
N GLY A 231 -2.39 2.19 -18.53
CA GLY A 231 -3.83 2.52 -18.54
C GLY A 231 -4.51 2.59 -17.18
N ASP A 232 -3.85 2.14 -16.12
CA ASP A 232 -4.40 2.22 -14.76
C ASP A 232 -4.29 3.65 -14.19
N LEU A 233 -3.34 4.46 -14.69
CA LEU A 233 -3.20 5.87 -14.33
C LEU A 233 -4.18 6.74 -15.13
N ASP A 234 -5.47 6.47 -14.99
CA ASP A 234 -6.55 7.13 -15.72
C ASP A 234 -7.30 8.15 -14.86
N GLN A 235 -7.41 9.41 -15.35
CA GLN A 235 -8.09 10.48 -14.64
C GLN A 235 -9.58 10.20 -14.38
N LYS A 236 -10.26 9.49 -15.29
CA LYS A 236 -11.68 9.20 -15.11
C LYS A 236 -11.89 8.17 -14.00
N LEU A 237 -11.00 7.17 -13.91
CA LEU A 237 -11.03 6.20 -12.82
C LEU A 237 -10.73 6.88 -11.47
N TYR A 238 -9.73 7.77 -11.43
CA TYR A 238 -9.44 8.56 -10.24
C TYR A 238 -10.64 9.39 -9.79
N ASN A 239 -11.26 10.12 -10.71
CA ASN A 239 -12.43 10.95 -10.41
C ASN A 239 -13.64 10.11 -9.95
N LEU A 240 -13.87 8.94 -10.55
CA LEU A 240 -14.92 8.03 -10.13
C LEU A 240 -14.66 7.49 -8.71
N ALA A 241 -13.41 7.14 -8.40
CA ALA A 241 -13.03 6.70 -7.07
C ALA A 241 -13.23 7.82 -6.03
N LEU A 242 -12.81 9.04 -6.35
CA LEU A 242 -13.02 10.22 -5.51
C LEU A 242 -14.51 10.48 -5.27
N GLU A 243 -15.34 10.40 -6.31
CA GLU A 243 -16.81 10.53 -6.17
C GLU A 243 -17.39 9.44 -5.26
N LYS A 244 -16.94 8.20 -5.39
CA LYS A 244 -17.40 7.10 -4.53
C LYS A 244 -16.98 7.30 -3.09
N LEU A 245 -15.70 7.62 -2.85
CA LEU A 245 -15.15 7.81 -1.50
C LEU A 245 -15.78 9.03 -0.81
N SER A 246 -16.06 10.12 -1.53
CA SER A 246 -16.68 11.33 -0.98
C SER A 246 -18.13 11.14 -0.46
N LYS A 247 -18.73 9.97 -0.69
CA LYS A 247 -20.06 9.63 -0.12
C LYS A 247 -19.98 9.21 1.36
N PHE A 248 -18.77 8.92 1.85
CA PHE A 248 -18.52 8.55 3.22
C PHE A 248 -17.97 9.75 4.00
N ASP A 249 -18.30 9.83 5.29
CA ASP A 249 -17.81 10.88 6.20
C ASP A 249 -16.40 10.53 6.70
N VAL A 250 -15.39 10.66 5.82
CA VAL A 250 -13.98 10.45 6.10
C VAL A 250 -13.15 11.63 5.59
N GLU A 251 -12.04 11.93 6.27
CA GLU A 251 -11.09 12.95 5.80
C GLU A 251 -10.30 12.42 4.61
N ILE A 252 -10.53 12.95 3.41
CA ILE A 252 -9.76 12.57 2.22
C ILE A 252 -8.51 13.44 2.14
N ILE A 253 -7.34 12.81 2.11
CA ILE A 253 -6.03 13.48 2.00
C ILE A 253 -5.43 13.27 0.60
N ASP A 254 -4.57 14.20 0.18
CA ASP A 254 -3.87 14.18 -1.12
C ASP A 254 -2.34 14.17 -0.97
N ASP A 255 -1.84 13.82 0.21
CA ASP A 255 -0.42 13.61 0.46
C ASP A 255 -0.23 12.54 1.54
N VAL A 256 0.95 11.90 1.54
CA VAL A 256 1.30 10.89 2.53
C VAL A 256 2.04 11.51 3.70
N PRO A 257 1.86 10.98 4.93
CA PRO A 257 2.66 11.40 6.08
C PRO A 257 4.16 11.22 5.82
N SER A 258 4.97 12.19 6.26
CA SER A 258 6.42 12.03 6.26
C SER A 258 6.85 11.07 7.37
N ILE A 259 7.63 10.05 7.01
CA ILE A 259 8.13 9.04 7.95
C ILE A 259 9.62 9.28 8.22
N ASP A 260 9.96 9.48 9.49
CA ASP A 260 11.36 9.60 9.93
C ASP A 260 11.88 8.25 10.43
N TYR A 261 12.37 7.42 9.51
CA TYR A 261 12.92 6.09 9.81
C TYR A 261 14.11 6.14 10.78
N LYS A 262 14.94 7.20 10.74
CA LYS A 262 16.07 7.39 11.68
C LYS A 262 15.57 7.62 13.09
N LYS A 263 14.51 8.40 13.26
CA LYS A 263 13.86 8.61 14.56
C LYS A 263 13.27 7.31 15.11
N ILE A 264 12.55 6.55 14.27
CA ILE A 264 11.99 5.24 14.64
C ILE A 264 13.10 4.32 15.15
N LYS A 265 14.23 4.22 14.42
CA LYS A 265 15.38 3.40 14.84
C LYS A 265 15.95 3.86 16.17
N ALA A 266 16.10 5.16 16.37
CA ALA A 266 16.64 5.71 17.62
C ALA A 266 15.72 5.46 18.84
N GLU A 267 14.40 5.47 18.64
CA GLU A 267 13.42 5.17 19.68
C GLU A 267 13.40 3.68 20.03
N LYS A 268 13.48 2.77 19.05
CA LYS A 268 13.64 1.33 19.26
C LYS A 268 14.87 1.01 20.11
N ILE A 269 16.02 1.56 19.79
CA ILE A 269 17.27 1.34 20.54
C ILE A 269 17.13 1.74 22.02
N LYS A 270 16.42 2.86 22.31
CA LYS A 270 16.18 3.29 23.70
C LYS A 270 15.31 2.34 24.52
N VAL A 271 14.38 1.62 23.85
CA VAL A 271 13.54 0.61 24.53
C VAL A 271 14.33 -0.66 24.84
N TRP A 272 15.31 -1.00 24.01
CA TRP A 272 16.14 -2.21 24.18
C TRP A 272 17.30 -2.03 25.17
N GLN A 273 17.64 -0.77 25.53
CA GLN A 273 18.67 -0.44 26.53
C GLN A 273 18.12 -0.28 27.97
N LYS A 274 16.81 -0.46 28.17
CA LYS A 274 16.14 -0.45 29.47
C LYS A 274 15.83 -1.88 29.94
#